data_d6cdb7f760403bad23497f50e3da90b7
#
_entry.id   d6cdb7f760403bad23497f50e3da90b7
#
_cell.length_a   1.000
_cell.length_b   1.000
_cell.length_c   1.000
_cell.angle_alpha   90.00
_cell.angle_beta   90.00
_cell.angle_gamma   90.00
#
_symmetry.space_group_name_H-M   'P 1'
#
loop_
_entity.id
_entity.type
_entity.pdbx_description
1 polymer ?
#
loop_
_entity_poly.entity_id
_entity_poly.type
_entity_poly.pdbx_seq_one_letter_code
_entity_poly.pdbx_strand_id
1 'polypeptide(L)'
;MNWKKYGVVCGLLLAVGCGGEKGKAVSQAEFGESWPLTVPDGRLSCIFYTGRRQVVTFIAPDGTEYALNGNANGSGHFTPIDLIQKPDPTNPPAKKSIGVLIDEGLKLCPQV
;
A
#
# COMPACT_ATOMS: atom_id res chain seq x y z
N MET A 1 -37.60 -2.69 -8.97
CA MET A 1 -37.04 -2.53 -9.23
C MET A 1 -36.39 -1.95 -9.20
N ASN A 2 -36.42 -1.95 -8.84
CA ASN A 2 -35.63 -1.56 -8.82
C ASN A 2 -34.75 -1.24 -8.61
N TRP A 3 -34.81 -1.27 -8.44
CA TRP A 3 -33.90 -0.92 -8.38
C TRP A 3 -33.17 -0.72 -8.12
N LYS A 4 -33.05 -0.79 -8.06
CA LYS A 4 -32.35 -0.49 -8.01
C LYS A 4 -31.57 -0.38 -8.01
N LYS A 5 -31.93 -0.58 -7.87
CA LYS A 5 -31.17 -0.36 -8.03
C LYS A 5 -30.36 -0.22 -8.09
N TYR A 6 -30.55 -0.36 -7.71
CA TYR A 6 -29.61 -0.08 -7.97
C TYR A 6 -28.81 0.22 -8.03
N GLY A 7 -29.25 -0.09 -7.79
CA GLY A 7 -28.36 0.25 -8.05
C GLY A 7 -27.73 0.56 -7.83
N VAL A 8 -27.68 0.51 -7.62
CA VAL A 8 -26.88 0.85 -7.84
C VAL A 8 -26.21 1.11 -7.63
N VAL A 9 -26.40 0.90 -7.29
CA VAL A 9 -25.58 1.23 -7.50
C VAL A 9 -24.85 1.48 -7.42
N CYS A 10 -24.97 1.28 -7.17
CA CYS A 10 -24.04 1.58 -7.48
C CYS A 10 -23.38 1.91 -7.17
N GLY A 11 -23.67 1.86 -6.95
CA GLY A 11 -22.81 2.26 -7.04
C GLY A 11 -22.30 2.49 -6.69
N LEU A 12 -22.09 2.48 -6.35
CA LEU A 12 -21.39 2.85 -6.43
C LEU A 12 -20.77 3.05 -6.36
N LEU A 13 -20.72 2.91 -6.15
CA LEU A 13 -19.97 3.21 -6.41
C LEU A 13 -19.36 3.34 -6.48
N LEU A 14 -19.29 3.21 -6.25
CA LEU A 14 -18.56 3.35 -6.63
C LEU A 14 -17.93 3.82 -6.84
N ALA A 15 -17.89 3.77 -6.79
CA ALA A 15 -17.13 4.09 -7.18
C ALA A 15 -16.62 4.53 -7.38
N VAL A 16 -16.63 4.52 -7.22
CA VAL A 16 -15.97 4.80 -7.65
C VAL A 16 -15.23 5.02 -7.88
N GLY A 17 -15.16 4.89 -7.88
CA GLY A 17 -14.29 4.93 -8.21
C GLY A 17 -13.79 5.25 -8.47
N CYS A 18 -13.97 5.25 -8.44
CA CYS A 18 -13.33 5.32 -9.16
C CYS A 18 -12.27 5.85 -9.33
N GLY A 19 -12.20 5.66 -9.51
CA GLY A 19 -11.01 5.98 -10.21
C GLY A 19 -10.13 7.06 -9.76
N GLY A 20 -10.15 7.61 -8.73
CA GLY A 20 -9.20 8.60 -8.28
C GLY A 20 -8.22 8.08 -7.27
N GLU A 21 -8.37 6.85 -6.88
CA GLU A 21 -7.52 6.30 -5.84
C GLU A 21 -6.28 5.66 -6.41
N LYS A 22 -5.15 6.00 -5.81
CA LYS A 22 -3.84 5.53 -6.25
C LYS A 22 -3.56 4.16 -5.64
N GLY A 23 -3.07 3.23 -6.46
CA GLY A 23 -2.56 1.95 -5.99
C GLY A 23 -3.62 0.91 -5.67
N LYS A 24 -3.18 -0.13 -4.98
CA LYS A 24 -4.00 -1.30 -4.64
C LYS A 24 -4.24 -1.35 -3.14
N ALA A 25 -5.49 -1.53 -2.74
CA ALA A 25 -5.85 -1.65 -1.32
C ALA A 25 -5.28 -2.94 -0.73
N VAL A 26 -4.73 -2.84 0.47
CA VAL A 26 -4.22 -3.99 1.23
C VAL A 26 -4.61 -3.82 2.69
N SER A 27 -4.69 -4.94 3.43
CA SER A 27 -5.14 -4.88 4.81
C SER A 27 -4.56 -6.00 5.65
N GLN A 28 -4.60 -5.78 6.97
CA GLN A 28 -4.20 -6.80 7.93
C GLN A 28 -5.10 -8.03 7.81
N ALA A 29 -6.39 -7.85 7.53
CA ALA A 29 -7.31 -8.97 7.37
C ALA A 29 -6.87 -9.89 6.23
N GLU A 30 -6.30 -9.30 5.18
CA GLU A 30 -5.85 -10.03 4.00
C GLU A 30 -4.54 -10.79 4.27
N PHE A 31 -3.62 -10.19 5.01
CA PHE A 31 -2.27 -10.72 5.20
C PHE A 31 -2.11 -11.47 6.52
N GLY A 32 -3.04 -11.31 7.46
CA GLY A 32 -2.97 -11.98 8.75
C GLY A 32 -1.73 -11.61 9.52
N GLU A 33 -1.04 -12.63 10.06
CA GLU A 33 0.12 -12.42 10.90
C GLU A 33 1.32 -11.89 10.14
N SER A 34 1.30 -11.97 8.82
CA SER A 34 2.37 -11.40 8.00
C SER A 34 2.30 -9.89 7.91
N TRP A 35 1.17 -9.29 8.29
CA TRP A 35 0.98 -7.85 8.21
C TRP A 35 1.97 -7.13 9.13
N PRO A 36 2.87 -6.31 8.58
CA PRO A 36 3.98 -5.77 9.36
C PRO A 36 3.76 -4.38 9.93
N LEU A 37 2.56 -3.79 9.75
CA LEU A 37 2.35 -2.39 10.07
C LEU A 37 1.39 -2.20 11.24
N THR A 38 1.53 -1.06 11.93
CA THR A 38 0.67 -0.73 13.07
C THR A 38 -0.68 -0.18 12.64
N VAL A 39 -0.81 0.29 11.38
CA VAL A 39 -2.11 0.70 10.84
C VAL A 39 -2.78 -0.52 10.22
N PRO A 40 -4.13 -0.61 10.22
CA PRO A 40 -4.82 -1.84 9.80
C PRO A 40 -4.94 -2.02 8.29
N ASP A 41 -4.77 -0.96 7.52
CA ASP A 41 -4.91 -1.04 6.07
C ASP A 41 -4.27 0.16 5.40
N GLY A 42 -4.29 0.16 4.08
CA GLY A 42 -3.77 1.24 3.26
C GLY A 42 -3.74 0.84 1.80
N ARG A 43 -2.85 1.46 1.05
CA ARG A 43 -2.73 1.18 -0.39
C ARG A 43 -1.27 1.04 -0.76
N LEU A 44 -0.98 0.14 -1.68
CA LEU A 44 0.36 -0.02 -2.25
C LEU A 44 0.41 0.66 -3.62
N SER A 45 1.54 1.24 -3.93
CA SER A 45 1.75 1.92 -5.22
C SER A 45 3.15 1.60 -5.74
N CYS A 46 3.28 1.50 -7.06
CA CYS A 46 4.58 1.45 -7.71
C CYS A 46 4.58 2.41 -8.89
N ILE A 47 5.60 3.27 -8.91
CA ILE A 47 5.82 4.17 -10.04
C ILE A 47 7.28 4.04 -10.46
N PHE A 48 7.59 4.49 -11.68
CA PHE A 48 8.96 4.58 -12.14
C PHE A 48 9.45 6.01 -11.96
N TYR A 49 10.67 6.12 -11.43
CA TYR A 49 11.40 7.36 -11.42
C TYR A 49 12.42 7.32 -12.56
N THR A 50 13.27 8.34 -12.62
CA THR A 50 14.31 8.42 -13.63
C THR A 50 15.13 7.14 -13.69
N GLY A 51 15.46 6.69 -14.89
CA GLY A 51 16.25 5.49 -15.08
C GLY A 51 15.48 4.22 -14.79
N ARG A 52 14.16 4.27 -14.84
CA ARG A 52 13.29 3.11 -14.63
C ARG A 52 13.41 2.53 -13.23
N ARG A 53 13.68 3.38 -12.26
CA ARG A 53 13.72 2.93 -10.87
C ARG A 53 12.33 2.65 -10.37
N GLN A 54 12.11 1.44 -9.88
CA GLN A 54 10.83 1.04 -9.32
C GLN A 54 10.73 1.59 -7.90
N VAL A 55 9.77 2.48 -7.68
CA VAL A 55 9.54 3.13 -6.39
C VAL A 55 8.26 2.58 -5.80
N VAL A 56 8.39 1.80 -4.73
CA VAL A 56 7.24 1.16 -4.06
C VAL A 56 6.94 1.91 -2.78
N THR A 57 5.67 2.31 -2.63
CA THR A 57 5.22 3.07 -1.46
C THR A 57 3.97 2.46 -0.86
N PHE A 58 3.72 2.82 0.41
CA PHE A 58 2.49 2.49 1.12
C PHE A 58 1.80 3.79 1.53
N ILE A 59 0.53 3.93 1.19
CA ILE A 59 -0.25 5.11 1.52
C ILE A 59 -1.20 4.74 2.65
N ALA A 60 -0.99 5.34 3.82
CA ALA A 60 -1.79 5.07 5.00
C ALA A 60 -3.16 5.74 4.89
N PRO A 61 -4.14 5.33 5.74
CA PRO A 61 -5.48 5.93 5.69
C PRO A 61 -5.50 7.45 5.86
N ASP A 62 -4.52 8.01 6.59
CA ASP A 62 -4.44 9.46 6.79
C ASP A 62 -3.81 10.19 5.60
N GLY A 63 -3.45 9.47 4.55
CA GLY A 63 -2.84 10.06 3.35
C GLY A 63 -1.33 10.11 3.36
N THR A 64 -0.68 9.79 4.47
CA THR A 64 0.79 9.77 4.53
C THR A 64 1.33 8.67 3.62
N GLU A 65 2.29 9.02 2.77
CA GLU A 65 2.91 8.08 1.85
C GLU A 65 4.29 7.69 2.36
N TYR A 66 4.48 6.39 2.59
CA TYR A 66 5.70 5.84 3.18
C TYR A 66 6.53 5.11 2.15
N ALA A 67 7.85 5.24 2.26
CA ALA A 67 8.77 4.51 1.40
C ALA A 67 8.85 3.05 1.83
N LEU A 68 8.67 2.11 0.90
CA LEU A 68 8.81 0.70 1.20
C LEU A 68 10.13 0.11 0.75
N ASN A 69 10.59 0.44 -0.46
CA ASN A 69 11.84 -0.14 -0.95
C ASN A 69 12.97 0.88 -0.96
N GLY A 70 14.18 0.40 -1.24
CA GLY A 70 15.37 1.26 -1.21
C GLY A 70 15.29 2.42 -2.17
N ASN A 71 14.70 2.23 -3.35
CA ASN A 71 14.56 3.31 -4.33
C ASN A 71 13.65 4.42 -3.79
N ALA A 72 12.57 4.05 -3.08
CA ALA A 72 11.68 5.03 -2.48
C ALA A 72 12.38 5.78 -1.36
N ASN A 73 13.11 5.05 -0.50
CA ASN A 73 13.88 5.68 0.58
C ASN A 73 14.92 6.65 0.02
N GLY A 74 15.63 6.23 -1.00
CA GLY A 74 16.71 7.05 -1.58
C GLY A 74 16.21 8.31 -2.25
N SER A 75 14.95 8.35 -2.64
CA SER A 75 14.39 9.53 -3.32
C SER A 75 14.24 10.73 -2.38
N GLY A 76 14.06 10.48 -1.09
CA GLY A 76 13.85 11.54 -0.11
C GLY A 76 12.46 12.17 -0.15
N HIS A 77 11.53 11.60 -0.92
CA HIS A 77 10.18 12.18 -1.08
C HIS A 77 9.12 11.56 -0.18
N PHE A 78 9.46 10.49 0.54
CA PHE A 78 8.47 9.72 1.28
C PHE A 78 8.89 9.54 2.73
N THR A 79 7.91 9.32 3.58
CA THR A 79 8.12 9.13 5.01
C THR A 79 8.70 7.73 5.27
N PRO A 80 9.65 7.57 6.20
CA PRO A 80 10.19 6.24 6.51
C PRO A 80 9.12 5.30 7.07
N ILE A 81 9.06 4.08 6.51
CA ILE A 81 8.04 3.09 6.92
C ILE A 81 8.26 2.58 8.34
N ASP A 82 9.48 2.63 8.84
CA ASP A 82 9.76 2.11 10.18
C ASP A 82 8.97 2.81 11.27
N LEU A 83 8.47 4.02 10.99
CA LEU A 83 7.63 4.73 11.94
C LEU A 83 6.32 4.00 12.26
N ILE A 84 5.83 3.18 11.34
CA ILE A 84 4.61 2.40 11.54
C ILE A 84 4.85 0.89 11.39
N GLN A 85 6.10 0.45 11.47
CA GLN A 85 6.45 -0.95 11.35
C GLN A 85 6.38 -1.62 12.72
N LYS A 86 5.67 -2.75 12.80
CA LYS A 86 5.50 -3.48 14.07
C LYS A 86 6.82 -4.07 14.53
N PRO A 87 7.03 -4.15 15.85
CA PRO A 87 8.18 -4.91 16.36
C PRO A 87 8.01 -6.40 16.06
N ASP A 88 9.14 -7.09 15.88
CA ASP A 88 9.16 -8.54 15.71
C ASP A 88 9.31 -9.19 17.08
N PRO A 89 8.26 -9.85 17.60
CA PRO A 89 8.33 -10.42 18.94
C PRO A 89 9.31 -11.59 19.05
N THR A 90 9.68 -12.20 17.92
CA THR A 90 10.58 -13.35 17.93
C THR A 90 12.05 -12.94 17.76
N ASN A 91 12.32 -11.67 17.49
CA ASN A 91 13.68 -11.22 17.22
C ASN A 91 13.88 -9.74 17.62
N PRO A 92 13.61 -9.38 18.89
CA PRO A 92 13.81 -8.00 19.32
C PRO A 92 15.30 -7.63 19.26
N PRO A 93 15.65 -6.37 19.00
CA PRO A 93 14.77 -5.22 18.75
C PRO A 93 14.34 -5.04 17.30
N ALA A 94 14.48 -6.06 16.46
CA ALA A 94 14.14 -5.97 15.05
C ALA A 94 12.65 -5.74 14.87
N LYS A 95 12.30 -5.23 13.69
CA LYS A 95 10.91 -5.03 13.30
C LYS A 95 10.50 -6.09 12.29
N LYS A 96 9.18 -6.31 12.17
CA LYS A 96 8.65 -7.31 11.24
C LYS A 96 9.04 -6.93 9.81
N SER A 97 9.34 -7.93 9.00
CA SER A 97 9.74 -7.70 7.61
C SER A 97 8.60 -7.09 6.80
N ILE A 98 8.93 -6.09 6.00
CA ILE A 98 7.99 -5.51 5.03
C ILE A 98 8.08 -6.18 3.67
N GLY A 99 8.81 -7.29 3.57
CA GLY A 99 9.01 -7.97 2.30
C GLY A 99 7.73 -8.34 1.58
N VAL A 100 6.70 -8.79 2.32
CA VAL A 100 5.42 -9.15 1.70
C VAL A 100 4.77 -7.95 1.00
N LEU A 101 4.90 -6.76 1.57
CA LEU A 101 4.33 -5.56 0.96
C LEU A 101 5.15 -5.10 -0.22
N ILE A 102 6.47 -5.21 -0.13
CA ILE A 102 7.34 -4.86 -1.26
C ILE A 102 7.03 -5.78 -2.45
N ASP A 103 6.90 -7.09 -2.20
CA ASP A 103 6.59 -8.04 -3.26
C ASP A 103 5.27 -7.75 -3.94
N GLU A 104 4.23 -7.45 -3.15
CA GLU A 104 2.93 -7.11 -3.71
C GLU A 104 2.98 -5.79 -4.46
N GLY A 105 3.72 -4.81 -3.92
CA GLY A 105 3.85 -3.52 -4.57
C GLY A 105 4.58 -3.61 -5.90
N LEU A 106 5.61 -4.45 -5.99
CA LEU A 106 6.36 -4.60 -7.23
C LEU A 106 5.49 -5.16 -8.36
N LYS A 107 4.46 -5.93 -8.05
CA LYS A 107 3.53 -6.43 -9.06
C LYS A 107 2.71 -5.32 -9.70
N LEU A 108 2.64 -4.17 -9.06
CA LEU A 108 1.87 -3.04 -9.55
C LEU A 108 2.67 -2.14 -10.48
N CYS A 109 3.97 -2.39 -10.61
CA CYS A 109 4.82 -1.54 -11.46
C CYS A 109 4.38 -1.65 -12.91
N PRO A 110 4.30 -0.51 -13.62
CA PRO A 110 3.91 -0.56 -15.03
C PRO A 110 4.85 -1.44 -15.85
N GLN A 111 4.28 -2.09 -16.84
CA GLN A 111 5.07 -2.88 -17.79
C GLN A 111 5.68 -1.94 -18.82
N VAL A 112 6.94 -2.15 -19.15
CA VAL A 112 7.65 -1.33 -20.15
C VAL A 112 8.26 -2.18 -21.23
#